data_03d979110729df3b91a1beede13b86fb
#
_entry.id   03d979110729df3b91a1beede13b86fb
#
_cell.length_a   1.000
_cell.length_b   1.000
_cell.length_c   1.000
_cell.angle_alpha   90.00
_cell.angle_beta   90.00
_cell.angle_gamma   90.00
#
_symmetry.space_group_name_H-M   'P 1'
#
loop_
_entity.id
_entity.type
_entity.pdbx_description
1 polymer ?
#
loop_
_entity_poly.entity_id
_entity_poly.type
_entity_poly.pdbx_seq_one_letter_code
_entity_poly.pdbx_strand_id
1 'polypeptide(L)'
;DKTVYEEKDPTNYIGVNKTKSDKFIFIGSGATLSSEYRYIDANKPEDAFKVFQPRMKEVLYDVDHANDKFYIRTNLQAKNFKLMTCAETKTDSSAWTELIAHNDKVLIQGFDLFKNYMAISERKDGLTQIHILNTKDNSSHYLKFDEAAYAANIAYIPDYNTDVMRYNYTSLTTPNSVYDYNMVTKDKKLMKQQEVVGSFKPADYETERVMATAKDGTKIAISIVYKKGFTKDGNAPLMLYGYGSYGASMEASFSSVRLSLLD
;
A
#
# COMPACT_ATOMS: atom_id res chain seq x y z
N ASP A 1 -6.87 30.39 -19.78
CA ASP A 1 -6.56 28.98 -19.45
C ASP A 1 -6.28 28.24 -20.76
N LYS A 2 -5.33 27.31 -20.75
CA LYS A 2 -4.94 26.48 -21.89
C LYS A 2 -5.00 25.02 -21.48
N THR A 3 -5.66 24.18 -22.26
CA THR A 3 -5.65 22.74 -22.10
C THR A 3 -4.25 22.21 -22.43
N VAL A 4 -3.59 21.53 -21.48
CA VAL A 4 -2.24 20.97 -21.65
C VAL A 4 -2.28 19.48 -22.02
N TYR A 5 -3.35 18.79 -21.67
CA TYR A 5 -3.59 17.38 -22.01
C TYR A 5 -5.09 17.09 -22.01
N GLU A 6 -5.50 16.24 -22.93
CA GLU A 6 -6.86 15.70 -23.03
C GLU A 6 -6.76 14.18 -23.24
N GLU A 7 -7.39 13.39 -22.37
CA GLU A 7 -7.55 11.95 -22.56
C GLU A 7 -8.79 11.71 -23.44
N LYS A 8 -8.59 11.06 -24.57
CA LYS A 8 -9.67 10.81 -25.54
C LYS A 8 -10.38 9.48 -25.33
N ASP A 9 -9.74 8.55 -24.63
CA ASP A 9 -10.36 7.27 -24.31
C ASP A 9 -11.17 7.40 -23.01
N PRO A 10 -12.51 7.32 -23.07
CA PRO A 10 -13.38 7.52 -21.90
C PRO A 10 -13.25 6.41 -20.85
N THR A 11 -12.53 5.34 -21.13
CA THR A 11 -12.26 4.27 -20.16
C THR A 11 -11.08 4.57 -19.25
N ASN A 12 -10.30 5.60 -19.54
CA ASN A 12 -9.17 6.03 -18.73
C ASN A 12 -9.56 7.17 -17.78
N TYR A 13 -9.08 7.07 -16.55
CA TYR A 13 -9.13 8.15 -15.57
C TYR A 13 -7.82 8.90 -15.57
N ILE A 14 -7.87 10.22 -15.44
CA ILE A 14 -6.68 11.07 -15.37
C ILE A 14 -6.53 11.72 -13.99
N GLY A 15 -5.28 11.89 -13.56
CA GLY A 15 -4.93 12.62 -12.35
C GLY A 15 -3.63 13.37 -12.54
N VAL A 16 -3.42 14.39 -11.71
CA VAL A 16 -2.19 15.21 -11.70
C VAL A 16 -1.59 15.14 -10.31
N ASN A 17 -0.29 14.91 -10.24
CA ASN A 17 0.47 14.89 -8.99
C ASN A 17 1.90 15.40 -9.19
N LYS A 18 2.53 15.87 -8.12
CA LYS A 18 3.96 16.13 -8.07
C LYS A 18 4.70 14.90 -7.55
N THR A 19 5.94 14.75 -8.00
CA THR A 19 6.86 13.76 -7.43
C THR A 19 7.26 14.13 -6.00
N LYS A 20 7.69 13.15 -5.24
CA LYS A 20 8.18 13.33 -3.86
C LYS A 20 9.35 14.32 -3.76
N SER A 21 10.15 14.43 -4.81
CA SER A 21 11.26 15.40 -4.93
C SER A 21 10.82 16.81 -5.28
N ASP A 22 9.53 17.04 -5.56
CA ASP A 22 8.98 18.28 -6.13
C ASP A 22 9.57 18.68 -7.51
N LYS A 23 10.44 17.86 -8.11
CA LYS A 23 11.15 18.19 -9.36
C LYS A 23 10.27 18.04 -10.59
N PHE A 24 9.31 17.10 -10.58
CA PHE A 24 8.46 16.83 -11.72
C PHE A 24 6.98 16.89 -11.36
N ILE A 25 6.17 17.26 -12.35
CA ILE A 25 4.72 17.14 -12.31
C ILE A 25 4.35 16.02 -13.27
N PHE A 26 3.51 15.10 -12.82
CA PHE A 26 2.98 13.99 -13.60
C PHE A 26 1.51 14.19 -13.96
N ILE A 27 1.15 13.78 -15.16
CA ILE A 27 -0.22 13.44 -15.54
C ILE A 27 -0.25 11.92 -15.67
N GLY A 28 -1.00 11.25 -14.79
CA GLY A 28 -1.28 9.83 -14.88
C GLY A 28 -2.59 9.58 -15.63
N SER A 29 -2.60 8.65 -16.56
CA SER A 29 -3.78 8.18 -17.27
C SER A 29 -3.85 6.66 -17.12
N GLY A 30 -4.94 6.12 -16.57
CA GLY A 30 -5.05 4.70 -16.28
C GLY A 30 -6.45 4.14 -16.35
N ALA A 31 -6.52 2.87 -16.72
CA ALA A 31 -7.67 1.99 -16.63
C ALA A 31 -7.36 0.82 -15.70
N THR A 32 -8.29 -0.14 -15.56
CA THR A 32 -8.14 -1.30 -14.67
C THR A 32 -6.86 -2.11 -14.93
N LEU A 33 -6.43 -2.23 -16.17
CA LEU A 33 -5.34 -3.14 -16.58
C LEU A 33 -4.13 -2.45 -17.22
N SER A 34 -4.14 -1.13 -17.36
CA SER A 34 -3.02 -0.41 -17.98
C SER A 34 -2.90 1.01 -17.45
N SER A 35 -1.66 1.51 -17.40
CA SER A 35 -1.37 2.90 -17.04
C SER A 35 -0.40 3.55 -18.02
N GLU A 36 -0.42 4.86 -18.10
CA GLU A 36 0.54 5.72 -18.80
C GLU A 36 0.78 6.98 -17.96
N TYR A 37 2.01 7.41 -17.88
CA TYR A 37 2.37 8.66 -17.23
C TYR A 37 3.05 9.61 -18.21
N ARG A 38 2.73 10.89 -18.08
CA ARG A 38 3.42 11.99 -18.75
C ARG A 38 4.03 12.88 -17.68
N TYR A 39 5.17 13.49 -17.96
CA TYR A 39 5.87 14.31 -16.98
C TYR A 39 6.43 15.58 -17.59
N ILE A 40 6.64 16.56 -16.73
CA ILE A 40 7.26 17.84 -17.05
C ILE A 40 8.14 18.26 -15.86
N ASP A 41 9.22 19.00 -16.12
CA ASP A 41 10.00 19.67 -15.10
C ASP A 41 9.14 20.74 -14.40
N ALA A 42 8.97 20.65 -13.10
CA ALA A 42 8.13 21.58 -12.33
C ALA A 42 8.63 23.03 -12.38
N ASN A 43 9.92 23.24 -12.69
CA ASN A 43 10.51 24.57 -12.89
C ASN A 43 10.32 25.12 -14.31
N LYS A 44 9.75 24.31 -15.22
CA LYS A 44 9.50 24.68 -16.63
C LYS A 44 8.07 24.34 -17.02
N PRO A 45 7.06 24.92 -16.36
CA PRO A 45 5.65 24.51 -16.53
C PRO A 45 5.08 24.86 -17.90
N GLU A 46 5.76 25.67 -18.71
CA GLU A 46 5.38 26.03 -20.08
C GLU A 46 5.87 25.03 -21.15
N ASP A 47 6.77 24.11 -20.79
CA ASP A 47 7.24 23.05 -21.68
C ASP A 47 6.12 22.06 -21.98
N ALA A 48 6.30 21.25 -23.01
CA ALA A 48 5.36 20.17 -23.33
C ALA A 48 5.59 18.94 -22.42
N PHE A 49 4.50 18.33 -21.95
CA PHE A 49 4.56 17.06 -21.25
C PHE A 49 5.15 15.96 -22.14
N LYS A 50 6.10 15.22 -21.61
CA LYS A 50 6.75 14.07 -22.26
C LYS A 50 6.11 12.77 -21.76
N VAL A 51 5.94 11.78 -22.64
CA VAL A 51 5.53 10.43 -22.23
C VAL A 51 6.68 9.79 -21.46
N PHE A 52 6.41 9.25 -20.26
CA PHE A 52 7.37 8.53 -19.45
C PHE A 52 7.66 7.15 -20.05
N GLN A 53 6.63 6.36 -20.23
CA GLN A 53 6.60 5.08 -20.92
C GLN A 53 5.24 4.99 -21.63
N PRO A 54 5.20 4.75 -22.94
CA PRO A 54 3.95 4.53 -23.65
C PRO A 54 3.14 3.39 -23.04
N ARG A 55 1.81 3.51 -23.10
CA ARG A 55 0.88 2.51 -22.60
C ARG A 55 1.17 1.13 -23.20
N MET A 56 1.28 0.13 -22.35
CA MET A 56 1.42 -1.26 -22.75
C MET A 56 0.16 -2.04 -22.33
N LYS A 57 -0.28 -2.94 -23.18
CA LYS A 57 -1.44 -3.78 -22.90
C LYS A 57 -1.18 -4.65 -21.66
N GLU A 58 -2.13 -4.62 -20.71
CA GLU A 58 -2.08 -5.39 -19.45
C GLU A 58 -0.88 -5.07 -18.55
N VAL A 59 -0.26 -3.90 -18.75
CA VAL A 59 0.83 -3.44 -17.90
C VAL A 59 0.40 -2.22 -17.10
N LEU A 60 0.50 -2.38 -15.79
CA LEU A 60 0.34 -1.33 -14.80
C LEU A 60 1.72 -0.89 -14.33
N TYR A 61 1.91 0.41 -14.19
CA TYR A 61 3.06 0.95 -13.48
C TYR A 61 2.69 2.24 -12.77
N ASP A 62 3.33 2.47 -11.63
CA ASP A 62 3.32 3.72 -10.89
C ASP A 62 4.75 4.23 -10.86
N VAL A 63 4.92 5.54 -10.84
CA VAL A 63 6.24 6.18 -10.86
C VAL A 63 6.30 7.34 -9.88
N ASP A 64 7.45 7.46 -9.20
CA ASP A 64 7.80 8.63 -8.41
C ASP A 64 9.29 8.93 -8.60
N HIS A 65 9.76 10.08 -8.08
CA HIS A 65 11.11 10.56 -8.29
C HIS A 65 11.76 11.02 -6.99
N ALA A 66 13.02 10.61 -6.81
CA ALA A 66 13.91 11.08 -5.76
C ALA A 66 15.39 10.78 -6.13
N ASN A 67 16.34 11.53 -5.56
CA ASN A 67 17.78 11.29 -5.71
C ASN A 67 18.23 11.13 -7.18
N ASP A 68 17.76 12.02 -8.05
CA ASP A 68 18.11 12.09 -9.49
C ASP A 68 17.78 10.84 -10.30
N LYS A 69 16.79 10.05 -9.87
CA LYS A 69 16.25 8.90 -10.60
C LYS A 69 14.77 8.69 -10.33
N PHE A 70 14.14 8.01 -11.26
CA PHE A 70 12.77 7.53 -11.11
C PHE A 70 12.76 6.16 -10.45
N TYR A 71 11.73 5.92 -9.64
CA TYR A 71 11.39 4.65 -9.04
C TYR A 71 10.05 4.21 -9.60
N ILE A 72 9.98 2.98 -10.07
CA ILE A 72 8.84 2.44 -10.80
C ILE A 72 8.39 1.15 -10.14
N ARG A 73 7.11 1.08 -9.74
CA ARG A 73 6.45 -0.17 -9.42
C ARG A 73 5.73 -0.66 -10.66
N THR A 74 5.92 -1.91 -11.07
CA THR A 74 5.30 -2.44 -12.30
C THR A 74 5.01 -3.93 -12.22
N ASN A 75 3.95 -4.36 -12.92
CA ASN A 75 3.65 -5.78 -13.16
C ASN A 75 4.27 -6.31 -14.46
N LEU A 76 5.12 -5.54 -15.15
CA LEU A 76 5.79 -5.99 -16.37
C LEU A 76 6.63 -7.25 -16.11
N GLN A 77 6.17 -8.40 -16.63
CA GLN A 77 6.74 -9.73 -16.34
C GLN A 77 6.84 -10.04 -14.83
N ALA A 78 5.88 -9.56 -14.05
CA ALA A 78 5.90 -9.66 -12.59
C ALA A 78 4.47 -9.63 -12.02
N LYS A 79 3.80 -10.79 -11.94
CA LYS A 79 2.39 -10.89 -11.50
C LYS A 79 2.12 -10.16 -10.18
N ASN A 80 3.03 -10.23 -9.21
CA ASN A 80 2.93 -9.59 -7.91
C ASN A 80 3.69 -8.26 -7.84
N PHE A 81 3.95 -7.65 -8.99
CA PHE A 81 4.75 -6.44 -9.14
C PHE A 81 6.22 -6.61 -8.73
N LYS A 82 7.02 -5.66 -9.14
CA LYS A 82 8.43 -5.47 -8.79
C LYS A 82 8.75 -3.98 -8.75
N LEU A 83 9.86 -3.62 -8.12
CA LEU A 83 10.35 -2.24 -8.13
C LEU A 83 11.56 -2.12 -9.05
N MET A 84 11.52 -1.11 -9.89
CA MET A 84 12.54 -0.78 -10.88
C MET A 84 13.02 0.65 -10.66
N THR A 85 14.17 1.00 -11.23
CA THR A 85 14.66 2.38 -11.30
C THR A 85 15.14 2.71 -12.69
N CYS A 86 15.11 3.99 -13.06
CA CYS A 86 15.80 4.48 -14.26
C CYS A 86 16.33 5.89 -14.06
N ALA A 87 17.29 6.30 -14.90
CA ALA A 87 17.79 7.66 -14.93
C ALA A 87 16.77 8.63 -15.55
N GLU A 88 16.85 9.90 -15.16
CA GLU A 88 15.98 10.97 -15.71
C GLU A 88 16.10 11.14 -17.24
N THR A 89 17.24 10.77 -17.79
CA THR A 89 17.54 10.93 -19.22
C THR A 89 16.93 9.89 -20.12
N LYS A 90 16.50 8.73 -19.56
CA LYS A 90 15.90 7.63 -20.32
C LYS A 90 14.86 6.90 -19.48
N THR A 91 13.60 7.12 -19.79
CA THR A 91 12.46 6.70 -18.97
C THR A 91 11.69 5.50 -19.50
N ASP A 92 11.92 5.11 -20.76
CA ASP A 92 11.26 3.94 -21.35
C ASP A 92 11.69 2.62 -20.68
N SER A 93 10.84 1.61 -20.76
CA SER A 93 11.01 0.35 -20.05
C SER A 93 12.28 -0.43 -20.41
N SER A 94 12.94 -0.11 -21.52
CA SER A 94 14.22 -0.74 -21.89
C SER A 94 15.39 -0.27 -20.99
N ALA A 95 15.22 0.85 -20.31
CA ALA A 95 16.21 1.43 -19.38
C ALA A 95 15.93 1.10 -17.90
N TRP A 96 14.83 0.39 -17.61
CA TRP A 96 14.49 0.05 -16.23
C TRP A 96 15.41 -1.03 -15.69
N THR A 97 16.06 -0.73 -14.57
CA THR A 97 16.90 -1.67 -13.81
C THR A 97 16.19 -2.12 -12.55
N GLU A 98 16.32 -3.39 -12.22
CA GLU A 98 15.63 -3.98 -11.07
C GLU A 98 16.21 -3.48 -9.75
N LEU A 99 15.34 -3.02 -8.85
CA LEU A 99 15.66 -2.65 -7.48
C LEU A 99 15.20 -3.74 -6.49
N ILE A 100 13.96 -4.20 -6.64
CA ILE A 100 13.41 -5.33 -5.90
C ILE A 100 12.76 -6.27 -6.91
N ALA A 101 13.24 -7.51 -6.93
CA ALA A 101 12.76 -8.55 -7.82
C ALA A 101 11.32 -8.98 -7.51
N HIS A 102 10.65 -9.50 -8.52
CA HIS A 102 9.36 -10.16 -8.35
C HIS A 102 9.45 -11.34 -7.37
N ASN A 103 8.42 -11.48 -6.54
CA ASN A 103 8.27 -12.60 -5.63
C ASN A 103 6.83 -13.15 -5.70
N ASP A 104 6.67 -14.44 -6.01
CA ASP A 104 5.35 -15.08 -6.11
C ASP A 104 4.55 -15.09 -4.79
N LYS A 105 5.23 -14.91 -3.65
CA LYS A 105 4.63 -14.94 -2.30
C LYS A 105 4.40 -13.55 -1.71
N VAL A 106 4.87 -12.49 -2.36
CA VAL A 106 4.79 -11.12 -1.86
C VAL A 106 4.26 -10.21 -2.95
N LEU A 107 3.09 -9.63 -2.74
CA LEU A 107 2.52 -8.61 -3.60
C LEU A 107 3.00 -7.24 -3.17
N ILE A 108 3.72 -6.53 -4.03
CA ILE A 108 4.07 -5.12 -3.80
C ILE A 108 2.86 -4.26 -4.17
N GLN A 109 2.26 -3.60 -3.17
CA GLN A 109 1.06 -2.78 -3.34
C GLN A 109 1.35 -1.31 -3.65
N GLY A 110 2.48 -0.79 -3.18
CA GLY A 110 2.89 0.60 -3.36
C GLY A 110 4.20 0.92 -2.67
N PHE A 111 4.67 2.13 -2.81
CA PHE A 111 5.85 2.64 -2.10
C PHE A 111 5.74 4.14 -1.84
N ASP A 112 6.48 4.63 -0.85
CA ASP A 112 6.69 6.05 -0.58
C ASP A 112 8.19 6.33 -0.40
N LEU A 113 8.67 7.46 -0.92
CA LEU A 113 10.08 7.83 -0.96
C LEU A 113 10.41 8.85 0.13
N PHE A 114 11.56 8.64 0.76
CA PHE A 114 12.18 9.55 1.71
C PHE A 114 13.64 9.73 1.32
N LYS A 115 14.30 10.76 1.84
CA LYS A 115 15.69 11.11 1.48
C LYS A 115 16.65 9.91 1.53
N ASN A 116 16.55 9.09 2.56
CA ASN A 116 17.45 7.95 2.80
C ASN A 116 16.73 6.61 2.83
N TYR A 117 15.40 6.59 2.70
CA TYR A 117 14.58 5.41 2.87
C TYR A 117 13.51 5.31 1.80
N MET A 118 13.06 4.10 1.58
CA MET A 118 11.83 3.79 0.87
C MET A 118 10.95 2.95 1.80
N ALA A 119 9.72 3.35 1.99
CA ALA A 119 8.72 2.55 2.67
C ALA A 119 7.86 1.84 1.60
N ILE A 120 7.76 0.52 1.70
CA ILE A 120 7.10 -0.32 0.70
C ILE A 120 5.91 -1.00 1.36
N SER A 121 4.73 -0.82 0.78
CA SER A 121 3.52 -1.54 1.16
C SER A 121 3.50 -2.88 0.47
N GLU A 122 3.48 -3.95 1.24
CA GLU A 122 3.47 -5.32 0.74
C GLU A 122 2.28 -6.10 1.31
N ARG A 123 1.89 -7.17 0.62
CA ARG A 123 0.98 -8.18 1.15
C ARG A 123 1.63 -9.55 1.04
N LYS A 124 1.70 -10.23 2.17
CA LYS A 124 2.23 -11.59 2.28
C LYS A 124 1.29 -12.43 3.13
N ASP A 125 0.98 -13.62 2.67
CA ASP A 125 0.07 -14.55 3.37
C ASP A 125 -1.27 -13.90 3.76
N GLY A 126 -1.76 -12.95 2.94
CA GLY A 126 -3.01 -12.21 3.18
C GLY A 126 -2.92 -11.07 4.20
N LEU A 127 -1.76 -10.77 4.79
CA LEU A 127 -1.56 -9.63 5.69
C LEU A 127 -0.79 -8.50 5.00
N THR A 128 -1.19 -7.27 5.29
CA THR A 128 -0.41 -6.08 4.91
C THR A 128 0.87 -6.01 5.73
N GLN A 129 1.96 -5.66 5.09
CA GLN A 129 3.26 -5.46 5.72
C GLN A 129 3.87 -4.15 5.25
N ILE A 130 4.67 -3.53 6.10
CA ILE A 130 5.45 -2.34 5.75
C ILE A 130 6.92 -2.72 5.82
N HIS A 131 7.58 -2.66 4.66
CA HIS A 131 8.99 -2.96 4.48
C HIS A 131 9.75 -1.66 4.29
N ILE A 132 10.75 -1.40 5.13
CA ILE A 132 11.61 -0.21 5.06
C ILE A 132 12.94 -0.62 4.45
N LEU A 133 13.28 0.02 3.34
CA LEU A 133 14.56 -0.12 2.64
C LEU A 133 15.39 1.15 2.85
N ASN A 134 16.62 1.01 3.34
CA ASN A 134 17.60 2.08 3.33
C ASN A 134 18.22 2.18 1.93
N THR A 135 18.02 3.32 1.26
CA THR A 135 18.47 3.49 -0.13
C THR A 135 19.97 3.74 -0.29
N LYS A 136 20.72 3.90 0.82
CA LYS A 136 22.18 4.11 0.79
C LYS A 136 22.98 2.82 0.79
N ASP A 137 22.54 1.85 1.59
CA ASP A 137 23.29 0.61 1.82
C ASP A 137 22.47 -0.65 1.49
N ASN A 138 21.21 -0.50 1.02
CA ASN A 138 20.26 -1.54 0.72
C ASN A 138 19.90 -2.43 1.94
N SER A 139 20.24 -2.03 3.15
CA SER A 139 19.73 -2.70 4.34
C SER A 139 18.23 -2.51 4.48
N SER A 140 17.54 -3.51 5.00
CA SER A 140 16.09 -3.41 5.13
C SER A 140 15.54 -4.10 6.37
N HIS A 141 14.32 -3.74 6.75
CA HIS A 141 13.58 -4.41 7.80
C HIS A 141 12.08 -4.24 7.63
N TYR A 142 11.31 -5.12 8.26
CA TYR A 142 9.86 -5.02 8.33
C TYR A 142 9.41 -4.41 9.66
N LEU A 143 8.33 -3.63 9.64
CA LEU A 143 7.63 -3.29 10.86
C LEU A 143 7.02 -4.55 11.48
N LYS A 144 7.14 -4.67 12.79
CA LYS A 144 6.52 -5.78 13.53
C LYS A 144 5.20 -5.32 14.15
N PHE A 145 4.19 -6.18 14.03
CA PHE A 145 2.88 -6.01 14.63
C PHE A 145 2.57 -7.26 15.47
N ASP A 146 1.98 -7.07 16.64
CA ASP A 146 1.82 -8.14 17.62
C ASP A 146 0.51 -8.93 17.45
N GLU A 147 -0.48 -8.35 16.78
CA GLU A 147 -1.79 -8.99 16.56
C GLU A 147 -1.73 -9.96 15.37
N ALA A 148 -2.43 -11.09 15.49
CA ALA A 148 -2.45 -12.13 14.46
C ALA A 148 -3.14 -11.69 13.15
N ALA A 149 -4.09 -10.77 13.23
CA ALA A 149 -4.85 -10.23 12.12
C ALA A 149 -4.98 -8.71 12.26
N TYR A 150 -4.48 -7.97 11.30
CA TYR A 150 -4.44 -6.51 11.30
C TYR A 150 -4.41 -5.96 9.88
N ALA A 151 -4.59 -4.65 9.76
CA ALA A 151 -4.28 -3.88 8.57
C ALA A 151 -3.35 -2.71 8.92
N ALA A 152 -2.27 -2.56 8.15
CA ALA A 152 -1.31 -1.47 8.30
C ALA A 152 -1.02 -0.86 6.93
N ASN A 153 -1.18 0.46 6.80
CA ASN A 153 -1.02 1.16 5.53
C ASN A 153 -0.18 2.42 5.72
N ILE A 154 0.78 2.65 4.83
CA ILE A 154 1.57 3.88 4.80
C ILE A 154 0.61 5.05 4.57
N ALA A 155 0.71 6.08 5.39
CA ALA A 155 0.00 7.33 5.22
C ALA A 155 0.90 8.33 4.48
N TYR A 156 0.30 9.14 3.62
CA TYR A 156 1.03 10.15 2.88
C TYR A 156 1.69 11.18 3.81
N ILE A 157 2.98 11.42 3.63
CA ILE A 157 3.76 12.50 4.25
C ILE A 157 4.38 13.33 3.12
N PRO A 158 4.07 14.63 3.01
CA PRO A 158 4.61 15.47 1.95
C PRO A 158 6.12 15.75 2.11
N ASP A 159 6.63 15.75 3.35
CA ASP A 159 8.03 16.04 3.62
C ASP A 159 8.95 14.89 3.18
N TYR A 160 9.77 15.18 2.18
CA TYR A 160 10.78 14.25 1.68
C TYR A 160 11.98 14.10 2.63
N ASN A 161 12.34 15.18 3.35
CA ASN A 161 13.57 15.26 4.16
C ASN A 161 13.41 14.72 5.58
N THR A 162 12.37 13.94 5.85
CA THR A 162 12.11 13.33 7.15
C THR A 162 12.61 11.88 7.23
N ASP A 163 13.05 11.48 8.43
CA ASP A 163 13.30 10.07 8.77
C ASP A 163 12.06 9.41 9.44
N VAL A 164 10.94 10.14 9.51
CA VAL A 164 9.69 9.67 10.12
C VAL A 164 8.68 9.33 9.05
N MET A 165 8.25 8.07 9.02
CA MET A 165 7.13 7.58 8.23
C MET A 165 5.88 7.52 9.10
N ARG A 166 4.75 7.99 8.57
CA ARG A 166 3.44 7.83 9.20
C ARG A 166 2.72 6.62 8.63
N TYR A 167 2.01 5.87 9.47
CA TYR A 167 1.16 4.77 9.02
C TYR A 167 -0.13 4.70 9.82
N ASN A 168 -1.16 4.19 9.19
CA ASN A 168 -2.42 3.84 9.81
C ASN A 168 -2.38 2.36 10.22
N TYR A 169 -2.92 2.05 11.38
CA TYR A 169 -3.02 0.69 11.90
C TYR A 169 -4.42 0.44 12.47
N THR A 170 -4.93 -0.73 12.24
CA THR A 170 -6.17 -1.21 12.84
C THR A 170 -6.15 -2.74 12.92
N SER A 171 -6.94 -3.30 13.82
CA SER A 171 -7.23 -4.74 13.85
C SER A 171 -8.72 -4.95 14.12
N LEU A 172 -9.15 -6.19 14.32
CA LEU A 172 -10.52 -6.48 14.71
C LEU A 172 -10.85 -5.96 16.14
N THR A 173 -9.83 -5.75 16.99
CA THR A 173 -9.94 -5.29 18.37
C THR A 173 -9.21 -3.98 18.66
N THR A 174 -8.40 -3.49 17.74
CA THR A 174 -7.71 -2.21 17.87
C THR A 174 -8.35 -1.15 17.00
N PRO A 175 -8.95 -0.07 17.57
CA PRO A 175 -9.51 1.04 16.83
C PRO A 175 -8.50 1.68 15.87
N ASN A 176 -9.01 2.34 14.81
CA ASN A 176 -8.15 3.04 13.84
C ASN A 176 -7.17 3.95 14.55
N SER A 177 -5.90 3.72 14.31
CA SER A 177 -4.78 4.38 14.98
C SER A 177 -3.79 4.92 13.97
N VAL A 178 -3.22 6.08 14.27
CA VAL A 178 -2.17 6.73 13.47
C VAL A 178 -0.88 6.70 14.26
N TYR A 179 0.17 6.20 13.67
CA TYR A 179 1.49 6.12 14.26
C TYR A 179 2.52 6.85 13.42
N ASP A 180 3.46 7.48 14.10
CA ASP A 180 4.74 7.91 13.52
C ASP A 180 5.79 6.86 13.85
N TYR A 181 6.57 6.48 12.83
CA TYR A 181 7.65 5.52 12.91
C TYR A 181 8.96 6.14 12.46
N ASN A 182 9.94 6.18 13.34
CA ASN A 182 11.28 6.63 13.00
C ASN A 182 12.04 5.48 12.32
N MET A 183 12.38 5.64 11.03
CA MET A 183 13.01 4.60 10.22
C MET A 183 14.47 4.33 10.62
N VAL A 184 15.12 5.27 11.35
CA VAL A 184 16.49 5.13 11.89
C VAL A 184 16.48 4.37 13.21
N THR A 185 15.74 4.88 14.21
CA THR A 185 15.73 4.32 15.58
C THR A 185 14.77 3.15 15.73
N LYS A 186 13.83 3.00 14.80
CA LYS A 186 12.73 1.99 14.81
C LYS A 186 11.69 2.22 15.90
N ASP A 187 11.68 3.41 16.50
CA ASP A 187 10.69 3.77 17.52
C ASP A 187 9.33 4.06 16.88
N LYS A 188 8.27 3.64 17.58
CA LYS A 188 6.87 3.89 17.21
C LYS A 188 6.26 4.87 18.22
N LYS A 189 5.53 5.87 17.73
CA LYS A 189 4.78 6.82 18.55
C LYS A 189 3.34 6.86 18.10
N LEU A 190 2.41 6.53 19.01
CA LEU A 190 0.97 6.71 18.76
C LEU A 190 0.67 8.22 18.71
N MET A 191 0.10 8.67 17.60
CA MET A 191 -0.28 10.06 17.39
C MET A 191 -1.76 10.30 17.62
N LYS A 192 -2.59 9.35 17.18
CA LYS A 192 -4.04 9.41 17.35
C LYS A 192 -4.63 8.01 17.35
N GLN A 193 -5.65 7.79 18.15
CA GLN A 193 -6.48 6.61 18.09
C GLN A 193 -7.95 7.03 18.09
N GLN A 194 -8.77 6.35 17.31
CA GLN A 194 -10.22 6.56 17.29
C GLN A 194 -10.81 6.26 18.66
N GLU A 195 -11.58 7.20 19.20
CA GLU A 195 -12.38 6.97 20.40
C GLU A 195 -13.57 6.05 20.08
N VAL A 196 -13.87 5.16 21.01
CA VAL A 196 -15.03 4.27 20.94
C VAL A 196 -15.95 4.65 22.09
N VAL A 197 -17.14 5.14 21.73
CA VAL A 197 -18.15 5.53 22.72
C VAL A 197 -18.68 4.27 23.43
N GLY A 198 -18.81 4.32 24.73
CA GLY A 198 -19.28 3.22 25.57
C GLY A 198 -18.16 2.53 26.34
N SER A 199 -18.42 1.29 26.79
CA SER A 199 -17.53 0.56 27.71
C SER A 199 -16.58 -0.40 26.99
N PHE A 200 -16.25 -0.15 25.71
CA PHE A 200 -15.36 -1.00 24.93
C PHE A 200 -13.96 -1.14 25.58
N LYS A 201 -13.51 -2.37 25.73
CA LYS A 201 -12.15 -2.71 26.14
C LYS A 201 -11.61 -3.79 25.18
N PRO A 202 -10.49 -3.54 24.50
CA PRO A 202 -9.88 -4.55 23.59
C PRO A 202 -9.65 -5.90 24.29
N ALA A 203 -9.32 -5.88 25.59
CA ALA A 203 -9.05 -7.09 26.38
C ALA A 203 -10.28 -8.00 26.60
N ASP A 204 -11.48 -7.53 26.32
CA ASP A 204 -12.72 -8.31 26.43
C ASP A 204 -12.98 -9.18 25.19
N TYR A 205 -12.14 -9.07 24.16
CA TYR A 205 -12.28 -9.79 22.89
C TYR A 205 -11.01 -10.56 22.56
N GLU A 206 -11.17 -11.61 21.77
CA GLU A 206 -10.06 -12.41 21.23
C GLU A 206 -10.13 -12.42 19.71
N THR A 207 -8.95 -12.47 19.09
CA THR A 207 -8.83 -12.58 17.63
C THR A 207 -7.98 -13.78 17.27
N GLU A 208 -8.37 -14.43 16.19
CA GLU A 208 -7.62 -15.54 15.61
C GLU A 208 -7.47 -15.34 14.11
N ARG A 209 -6.43 -15.97 13.58
CA ARG A 209 -6.24 -16.08 12.14
C ARG A 209 -6.02 -17.54 11.79
N VAL A 210 -6.94 -18.09 11.01
CA VAL A 210 -6.90 -19.48 10.57
C VAL A 210 -6.76 -19.55 9.05
N MET A 211 -6.27 -20.67 8.55
CA MET A 211 -6.17 -20.96 7.12
C MET A 211 -7.15 -22.08 6.76
N ALA A 212 -8.20 -21.74 6.05
CA ALA A 212 -9.06 -22.74 5.41
C ALA A 212 -8.40 -23.27 4.13
N THR A 213 -8.76 -24.49 3.74
CA THR A 213 -8.27 -25.08 2.49
C THR A 213 -9.45 -25.17 1.52
N ALA A 214 -9.38 -24.48 0.40
CA ALA A 214 -10.36 -24.58 -0.68
C ALA A 214 -10.28 -25.94 -1.39
N LYS A 215 -11.27 -26.26 -2.21
CA LYS A 215 -11.35 -27.56 -2.94
C LYS A 215 -10.15 -27.80 -3.87
N ASP A 216 -9.54 -26.74 -4.38
CA ASP A 216 -8.34 -26.78 -5.23
C ASP A 216 -7.02 -26.80 -4.45
N GLY A 217 -7.08 -26.85 -3.10
CA GLY A 217 -5.92 -26.83 -2.22
C GLY A 217 -5.45 -25.44 -1.82
N THR A 218 -6.02 -24.37 -2.37
CA THR A 218 -5.64 -22.98 -2.05
C THR A 218 -5.91 -22.67 -0.58
N LYS A 219 -4.96 -22.04 0.09
CA LYS A 219 -5.09 -21.57 1.47
C LYS A 219 -5.76 -20.21 1.53
N ILE A 220 -6.88 -20.14 2.22
CA ILE A 220 -7.69 -18.93 2.39
C ILE A 220 -7.56 -18.46 3.84
N ALA A 221 -7.03 -17.25 4.01
CA ALA A 221 -6.91 -16.65 5.34
C ALA A 221 -8.29 -16.18 5.83
N ILE A 222 -8.64 -16.53 7.06
CA ILE A 222 -9.86 -16.12 7.75
C ILE A 222 -9.46 -15.46 9.06
N SER A 223 -9.87 -14.20 9.25
CA SER A 223 -9.70 -13.48 10.51
C SER A 223 -11.00 -13.60 11.32
N ILE A 224 -10.89 -14.00 12.58
CA ILE A 224 -12.02 -14.28 13.45
C ILE A 224 -11.91 -13.36 14.68
N VAL A 225 -13.04 -12.85 15.15
CA VAL A 225 -13.16 -12.11 16.41
C VAL A 225 -14.36 -12.61 17.18
N TYR A 226 -14.21 -12.73 18.49
CA TYR A 226 -15.26 -13.15 19.42
C TYR A 226 -15.02 -12.58 20.82
N LYS A 227 -16.06 -12.55 21.64
CA LYS A 227 -15.96 -12.12 23.03
C LYS A 227 -15.19 -13.15 23.86
N LYS A 228 -14.32 -12.68 24.75
CA LYS A 228 -13.50 -13.53 25.61
C LYS A 228 -14.37 -14.46 26.46
N GLY A 229 -13.98 -15.72 26.58
CA GLY A 229 -14.75 -16.75 27.24
C GLY A 229 -15.82 -17.41 26.37
N PHE A 230 -15.88 -17.06 25.07
CA PHE A 230 -16.75 -17.72 24.11
C PHE A 230 -16.37 -19.19 23.93
N THR A 231 -17.38 -20.08 23.96
CA THR A 231 -17.19 -21.52 23.75
C THR A 231 -17.48 -21.89 22.29
N LYS A 232 -16.52 -22.49 21.62
CA LYS A 232 -16.63 -22.93 20.21
C LYS A 232 -17.27 -24.33 20.13
N ASP A 233 -18.53 -24.44 20.52
CA ASP A 233 -19.29 -25.70 20.52
C ASP A 233 -20.17 -25.89 19.28
N GLY A 234 -20.15 -24.95 18.34
CA GLY A 234 -20.92 -24.97 17.12
C GLY A 234 -22.39 -24.51 17.25
N ASN A 235 -22.83 -24.07 18.44
CA ASN A 235 -24.22 -23.66 18.70
C ASN A 235 -24.43 -22.15 18.59
N ALA A 236 -23.38 -21.35 18.64
CA ALA A 236 -23.49 -19.89 18.59
C ALA A 236 -23.67 -19.38 17.14
N PRO A 237 -24.41 -18.28 16.96
CA PRO A 237 -24.51 -17.62 15.66
C PRO A 237 -23.13 -17.23 15.10
N LEU A 238 -22.94 -17.42 13.79
CA LEU A 238 -21.74 -17.01 13.07
C LEU A 238 -22.10 -16.03 11.96
N MET A 239 -21.46 -14.86 11.94
CA MET A 239 -21.50 -13.96 10.79
C MET A 239 -20.25 -14.16 9.94
N LEU A 240 -20.42 -14.66 8.71
CA LEU A 240 -19.36 -14.76 7.71
C LEU A 240 -19.46 -13.56 6.75
N TYR A 241 -18.39 -12.79 6.65
CA TYR A 241 -18.29 -11.68 5.70
C TYR A 241 -17.09 -11.87 4.78
N GLY A 242 -17.29 -11.73 3.49
CA GLY A 242 -16.21 -11.91 2.50
C GLY A 242 -16.49 -11.18 1.20
N TYR A 243 -15.43 -10.80 0.55
CA TYR A 243 -15.41 -10.26 -0.80
C TYR A 243 -14.02 -10.52 -1.41
N GLY A 244 -13.93 -10.76 -2.71
CA GLY A 244 -12.68 -11.12 -3.35
C GLY A 244 -12.62 -10.81 -4.83
N SER A 245 -13.59 -10.07 -5.40
CA SER A 245 -13.53 -9.65 -6.80
C SER A 245 -12.52 -8.53 -7.01
N TYR A 246 -12.00 -8.41 -8.22
CA TYR A 246 -11.08 -7.35 -8.65
C TYR A 246 -9.78 -7.26 -7.83
N GLY A 247 -9.31 -8.38 -7.26
CA GLY A 247 -8.12 -8.39 -6.41
C GLY A 247 -8.29 -7.75 -5.03
N ALA A 248 -9.53 -7.40 -4.65
CA ALA A 248 -9.81 -6.84 -3.33
C ALA A 248 -9.65 -7.89 -2.22
N SER A 249 -9.15 -7.46 -1.07
CA SER A 249 -9.07 -8.26 0.15
C SER A 249 -9.87 -7.60 1.26
N MET A 250 -10.54 -8.42 2.08
CA MET A 250 -11.20 -7.94 3.30
C MET A 250 -10.17 -7.82 4.41
N GLU A 251 -9.92 -6.58 4.82
CA GLU A 251 -8.96 -6.30 5.89
C GLU A 251 -9.55 -6.58 7.27
N ALA A 252 -8.69 -7.03 8.20
CA ALA A 252 -9.03 -7.18 9.60
C ALA A 252 -9.10 -5.79 10.28
N SER A 253 -10.14 -5.03 10.01
CA SER A 253 -10.31 -3.66 10.49
C SER A 253 -11.32 -3.56 11.63
N PHE A 254 -11.11 -2.59 12.52
CA PHE A 254 -12.03 -2.28 13.61
C PHE A 254 -13.37 -1.75 13.11
N SER A 255 -14.43 -2.13 13.80
CA SER A 255 -15.76 -1.59 13.57
C SER A 255 -16.53 -1.54 14.88
N SER A 256 -16.90 -0.34 15.33
CA SER A 256 -17.73 -0.14 16.54
C SER A 256 -19.13 -0.75 16.39
N VAL A 257 -19.68 -0.77 15.17
CA VAL A 257 -20.98 -1.40 14.88
C VAL A 257 -20.90 -2.92 15.07
N ARG A 258 -19.77 -3.53 14.75
CA ARG A 258 -19.59 -4.99 14.94
C ARG A 258 -19.62 -5.41 16.40
N LEU A 259 -19.26 -4.52 17.33
CA LEU A 259 -19.31 -4.80 18.78
C LEU A 259 -20.72 -5.20 19.22
N SER A 260 -21.78 -4.56 18.66
CA SER A 260 -23.17 -4.91 18.96
C SER A 260 -23.57 -6.34 18.53
N LEU A 261 -22.77 -6.97 17.65
CA LEU A 261 -22.98 -8.36 17.26
C LEU A 261 -22.16 -9.33 18.13
N LEU A 262 -21.13 -8.84 18.80
CA LEU A 262 -20.23 -9.63 19.64
C LEU A 262 -20.70 -9.67 21.11
N ASP A 263 -21.38 -8.59 21.56
CA ASP A 263 -21.89 -8.42 22.92
C ASP A 263 -23.25 -9.05 23.14
#